data_dd6d30d831f0cf71ec1c2425899e8e97
#
_entry.id   dd6d30d831f0cf71ec1c2425899e8e97
#
_cell.length_a   1.000
_cell.length_b   1.000
_cell.length_c   1.000
_cell.angle_alpha   90.00
_cell.angle_beta   90.00
_cell.angle_gamma   90.00
#
_symmetry.space_group_name_H-M   'P 1'
#
loop_
_entity.id
_entity.type
_entity.pdbx_description
1 polymer ?
#
loop_
_entity_poly.entity_id
_entity_poly.type
_entity_poly.pdbx_seq_one_letter_code
_entity_poly.pdbx_strand_id
1 'polypeptide(L)'
;MPWSSTHKTKTRERILHAAASAFRAEGVAAIGVGDVMGRAGLTHGGFYAHFESKEQLVAEALRYASGQTTRAFDRTAASARDSALDAVIDGYLDPAHLAHPERGCVVASLGPETARGPRGVKRSLGQSIRARLDRLRKLMPASLSKRARDEKAAGAFACMVGGLILARGLGEEEGERLLEDCRAFLHQALE
;
A
#
# COMPACT_ATOMS: atom_id res chain seq x y z
N MET A 1 2.88 38.15 4.09
CA MET A 1 3.76 37.44 5.04
C MET A 1 4.14 36.10 4.40
N PRO A 2 5.42 35.73 4.30
CA PRO A 2 5.80 34.39 3.81
C PRO A 2 5.28 33.35 4.82
N TRP A 3 4.60 32.35 4.33
CA TRP A 3 4.11 31.22 5.12
C TRP A 3 5.30 30.51 5.78
N SER A 4 5.19 30.23 7.08
CA SER A 4 6.28 29.55 7.78
C SER A 4 6.57 28.18 7.10
N SER A 5 7.82 27.75 7.08
CA SER A 5 8.23 26.45 6.52
C SER A 5 7.38 25.28 7.07
N THR A 6 7.00 25.37 8.34
CA THR A 6 6.13 24.40 9.03
C THR A 6 4.72 24.36 8.43
N HIS A 7 4.15 25.50 8.04
CA HIS A 7 2.83 25.54 7.41
C HIS A 7 2.85 24.90 6.01
N LYS A 8 3.90 25.20 5.22
CA LYS A 8 4.08 24.59 3.89
C LYS A 8 4.20 23.07 3.98
N THR A 9 4.95 22.55 4.95
CA THR A 9 5.10 21.11 5.19
C THR A 9 3.77 20.45 5.56
N LYS A 10 3.03 21.00 6.51
CA LYS A 10 1.69 20.48 6.90
C LYS A 10 0.70 20.49 5.75
N THR A 11 0.70 21.55 4.95
CA THR A 11 -0.18 21.64 3.76
C THR A 11 0.19 20.55 2.75
N ARG A 12 1.48 20.35 2.50
CA ARG A 12 1.96 19.29 1.59
C ARG A 12 1.59 17.89 2.06
N GLU A 13 1.67 17.62 3.35
CA GLU A 13 1.22 16.35 3.95
C GLU A 13 -0.28 16.13 3.78
N ARG A 14 -1.11 17.17 3.94
CA ARG A 14 -2.55 17.10 3.67
C ARG A 14 -2.84 16.71 2.22
N ILE A 15 -2.13 17.31 1.27
CA ILE A 15 -2.28 16.98 -0.16
C ILE A 15 -1.86 15.53 -0.41
N LEU A 16 -0.72 15.09 0.13
CA LEU A 16 -0.26 13.70 -0.01
C LEU A 16 -1.22 12.70 0.61
N HIS A 17 -1.80 13.01 1.76
CA HIS A 17 -2.81 12.18 2.39
C HIS A 17 -4.06 12.04 1.51
N ALA A 18 -4.60 13.16 1.02
CA ALA A 18 -5.78 13.18 0.14
C ALA A 18 -5.51 12.42 -1.18
N ALA A 19 -4.35 12.66 -1.81
CA ALA A 19 -3.94 11.98 -3.03
C ALA A 19 -3.78 10.47 -2.81
N ALA A 20 -3.08 10.05 -1.74
CA ALA A 20 -2.84 8.66 -1.44
C ALA A 20 -4.13 7.87 -1.16
N SER A 21 -5.12 8.50 -0.52
CA SER A 21 -6.44 7.92 -0.28
C SER A 21 -7.24 7.82 -1.57
N ALA A 22 -7.39 8.94 -2.30
CA ALA A 22 -8.18 9.01 -3.53
C ALA A 22 -7.65 8.06 -4.61
N PHE A 23 -6.33 8.04 -4.84
CA PHE A 23 -5.75 7.15 -5.85
C PHE A 23 -5.97 5.67 -5.52
N ARG A 24 -5.85 5.27 -4.25
CA ARG A 24 -6.10 3.86 -3.87
C ARG A 24 -7.57 3.46 -3.99
N ALA A 25 -8.48 4.39 -3.77
CA ALA A 25 -9.92 4.12 -3.89
C ALA A 25 -10.39 4.08 -5.36
N GLU A 26 -9.90 4.99 -6.19
CA GLU A 26 -10.52 5.29 -7.49
C GLU A 26 -9.54 5.16 -8.68
N GLY A 27 -8.25 4.95 -8.42
CA GLY A 27 -7.21 4.91 -9.45
C GLY A 27 -6.62 6.29 -9.76
N VAL A 28 -5.41 6.29 -10.33
CA VAL A 28 -4.68 7.52 -10.69
C VAL A 28 -5.28 8.20 -11.90
N ALA A 29 -5.81 7.41 -12.85
CA ALA A 29 -6.39 7.94 -14.09
C ALA A 29 -7.67 8.73 -13.82
N ALA A 30 -8.52 8.23 -12.92
CA ALA A 30 -9.81 8.83 -12.60
C ALA A 30 -9.72 10.14 -11.82
N ILE A 31 -8.64 10.35 -11.05
CA ILE A 31 -8.51 11.48 -10.13
C ILE A 31 -7.65 12.60 -10.71
N GLY A 32 -8.22 13.78 -10.87
CA GLY A 32 -7.54 15.00 -11.29
C GLY A 32 -6.82 15.73 -10.14
N VAL A 33 -5.94 16.68 -10.51
CA VAL A 33 -5.27 17.55 -9.51
C VAL A 33 -6.29 18.38 -8.74
N GLY A 34 -7.35 18.88 -9.42
CA GLY A 34 -8.42 19.65 -8.79
C GLY A 34 -9.16 18.85 -7.71
N ASP A 35 -9.43 17.56 -7.98
CA ASP A 35 -10.11 16.66 -7.03
C ASP A 35 -9.26 16.45 -5.77
N VAL A 36 -7.95 16.20 -5.96
CA VAL A 36 -7.01 16.06 -4.83
C VAL A 36 -6.97 17.33 -4.00
N MET A 37 -6.85 18.49 -4.63
CA MET A 37 -6.78 19.77 -3.93
C MET A 37 -8.08 20.07 -3.18
N GLY A 38 -9.24 19.82 -3.80
CA GLY A 38 -10.55 19.95 -3.15
C GLY A 38 -10.67 19.06 -1.91
N ARG A 39 -10.29 17.77 -2.00
CA ARG A 39 -10.27 16.83 -0.86
C ARG A 39 -9.28 17.25 0.24
N ALA A 40 -8.21 17.96 -0.13
CA ALA A 40 -7.30 18.55 0.83
C ALA A 40 -7.78 19.88 1.43
N GLY A 41 -8.98 20.38 1.03
CA GLY A 41 -9.52 21.67 1.46
C GLY A 41 -8.72 22.86 0.93
N LEU A 42 -8.22 22.76 -0.31
CA LEU A 42 -7.36 23.74 -0.97
C LEU A 42 -7.88 24.08 -2.36
N THR A 43 -7.49 25.24 -2.90
CA THR A 43 -7.79 25.62 -4.27
C THR A 43 -6.84 24.96 -5.27
N HIS A 44 -7.31 24.71 -6.50
CA HIS A 44 -6.48 24.16 -7.58
C HIS A 44 -5.19 24.97 -7.80
N GLY A 45 -5.27 26.31 -7.76
CA GLY A 45 -4.11 27.19 -8.00
C GLY A 45 -2.96 27.01 -6.99
N GLY A 46 -3.25 26.51 -5.79
CA GLY A 46 -2.22 26.22 -4.79
C GLY A 46 -1.35 25.00 -5.09
N PHE A 47 -1.72 24.17 -6.07
CA PHE A 47 -1.01 22.92 -6.37
C PHE A 47 0.47 23.14 -6.73
N TYR A 48 0.72 24.08 -7.66
CA TYR A 48 2.07 24.32 -8.18
C TYR A 48 3.05 24.94 -7.16
N ALA A 49 2.55 25.41 -6.01
CA ALA A 49 3.40 25.80 -4.88
C ALA A 49 4.00 24.59 -4.14
N HIS A 50 3.47 23.38 -4.38
CA HIS A 50 3.84 22.15 -3.68
C HIS A 50 4.38 21.05 -4.59
N PHE A 51 3.88 20.94 -5.84
CA PHE A 51 4.25 19.90 -6.80
C PHE A 51 4.42 20.47 -8.19
N GLU A 52 5.43 20.02 -8.91
CA GLU A 52 5.73 20.46 -10.28
C GLU A 52 4.78 19.82 -11.31
N SER A 53 4.24 18.62 -11.00
CA SER A 53 3.39 17.87 -11.91
C SER A 53 2.51 16.84 -11.17
N LYS A 54 1.44 16.38 -11.84
CA LYS A 54 0.64 15.23 -11.36
C LYS A 54 1.51 13.98 -11.21
N GLU A 55 2.49 13.76 -12.10
CA GLU A 55 3.42 12.64 -12.00
C GLU A 55 4.22 12.66 -10.69
N GLN A 56 4.77 13.83 -10.33
CA GLN A 56 5.47 13.99 -9.05
C GLN A 56 4.54 13.70 -7.87
N LEU A 57 3.32 14.25 -7.88
CA LEU A 57 2.32 13.98 -6.85
C LEU A 57 2.04 12.49 -6.72
N VAL A 58 1.81 11.78 -7.83
CA VAL A 58 1.55 10.33 -7.84
C VAL A 58 2.73 9.57 -7.24
N ALA A 59 3.95 9.84 -7.70
CA ALA A 59 5.14 9.16 -7.20
C ALA A 59 5.34 9.37 -5.68
N GLU A 60 5.03 10.56 -5.17
CA GLU A 60 5.13 10.86 -3.75
C GLU A 60 3.95 10.32 -2.93
N ALA A 61 2.74 10.34 -3.47
CA ALA A 61 1.57 9.72 -2.85
C ALA A 61 1.74 8.20 -2.68
N LEU A 62 2.35 7.52 -3.67
CA LEU A 62 2.73 6.11 -3.57
C LEU A 62 3.70 5.86 -2.40
N ARG A 63 4.74 6.70 -2.25
CA ARG A 63 5.68 6.58 -1.13
C ARG A 63 5.01 6.86 0.20
N TYR A 64 4.14 7.87 0.26
CA TYR A 64 3.37 8.22 1.45
C TYR A 64 2.46 7.06 1.87
N ALA A 65 1.66 6.51 0.95
CA ALA A 65 0.80 5.35 1.19
C ALA A 65 1.59 4.11 1.62
N SER A 66 2.71 3.82 0.95
CA SER A 66 3.62 2.73 1.32
C SER A 66 4.17 2.91 2.75
N GLY A 67 4.51 4.13 3.13
CA GLY A 67 4.93 4.45 4.51
C GLY A 67 3.83 4.20 5.54
N GLN A 68 2.57 4.54 5.21
CA GLN A 68 1.43 4.26 6.09
C GLN A 68 1.24 2.76 6.32
N THR A 69 1.17 1.99 5.23
CA THR A 69 0.96 0.53 5.31
C THR A 69 2.17 -0.20 5.89
N THR A 70 3.38 0.35 5.73
CA THR A 70 4.59 -0.16 6.38
C THR A 70 4.51 0.00 7.90
N ARG A 71 4.15 1.17 8.40
CA ARG A 71 3.96 1.38 9.85
C ARG A 71 2.86 0.50 10.43
N ALA A 72 1.77 0.27 9.69
CA ALA A 72 0.73 -0.66 10.11
C ALA A 72 1.27 -2.09 10.22
N PHE A 73 1.97 -2.57 9.19
CA PHE A 73 2.65 -3.87 9.18
C PHE A 73 3.60 -4.03 10.38
N ASP A 74 4.48 -3.06 10.60
CA ASP A 74 5.48 -3.10 11.68
C ASP A 74 4.78 -3.14 13.06
N ARG A 75 3.67 -2.41 13.25
CA ARG A 75 2.86 -2.46 14.48
C ARG A 75 2.20 -3.84 14.68
N THR A 76 1.59 -4.39 13.64
CA THR A 76 0.96 -5.72 13.70
C THR A 76 2.00 -6.78 14.07
N ALA A 77 3.16 -6.77 13.41
CA ALA A 77 4.25 -7.70 13.72
C ALA A 77 4.77 -7.54 15.16
N ALA A 78 4.90 -6.31 15.65
CA ALA A 78 5.40 -6.03 17.00
C ALA A 78 4.38 -6.38 18.11
N SER A 79 3.08 -6.36 17.82
CA SER A 79 2.01 -6.67 18.78
C SER A 79 1.62 -8.15 18.80
N ALA A 80 2.15 -8.97 17.90
CA ALA A 80 1.87 -10.39 17.84
C ALA A 80 2.41 -11.12 19.10
N ARG A 81 1.61 -12.04 19.66
CA ARG A 81 1.97 -12.81 20.85
C ARG A 81 2.71 -14.09 20.49
N ASP A 82 2.28 -14.74 19.41
CA ASP A 82 2.80 -16.04 18.99
C ASP A 82 3.67 -15.93 17.73
N SER A 83 3.05 -15.71 16.57
CA SER A 83 3.73 -15.59 15.28
C SER A 83 3.50 -14.22 14.66
N ALA A 84 4.56 -13.44 14.51
CA ALA A 84 4.50 -12.16 13.82
C ALA A 84 4.18 -12.30 12.33
N LEU A 85 4.58 -13.41 11.71
CA LEU A 85 4.29 -13.72 10.32
C LEU A 85 2.79 -13.96 10.13
N ASP A 86 2.20 -14.81 10.96
CA ASP A 86 0.78 -15.14 10.89
C ASP A 86 -0.10 -13.92 11.16
N ALA A 87 0.24 -13.16 12.20
CA ALA A 87 -0.48 -11.91 12.51
C ALA A 87 -0.48 -10.93 11.34
N VAL A 88 0.62 -10.84 10.60
CA VAL A 88 0.73 -9.97 9.42
C VAL A 88 -0.07 -10.52 8.23
N ILE A 89 -0.07 -11.83 8.02
CA ILE A 89 -0.88 -12.48 6.99
C ILE A 89 -2.37 -12.25 7.27
N ASP A 90 -2.80 -12.53 8.50
CA ASP A 90 -4.19 -12.37 8.95
C ASP A 90 -4.66 -10.92 8.82
N GLY A 91 -3.85 -9.97 9.30
CA GLY A 91 -4.17 -8.55 9.18
C GLY A 91 -4.14 -8.00 7.75
N TYR A 92 -3.42 -8.65 6.84
CA TYR A 92 -3.43 -8.26 5.44
C TYR A 92 -4.63 -8.84 4.69
N LEU A 93 -4.99 -10.09 4.94
CA LEU A 93 -6.11 -10.80 4.31
C LEU A 93 -7.40 -10.68 5.15
N ASP A 94 -7.54 -9.58 5.89
CA ASP A 94 -8.71 -9.25 6.69
C ASP A 94 -9.83 -8.62 5.85
N PRO A 95 -11.11 -8.93 6.09
CA PRO A 95 -12.26 -8.30 5.42
C PRO A 95 -12.22 -6.77 5.47
N ALA A 96 -11.72 -6.16 6.54
CA ALA A 96 -11.57 -4.70 6.61
C ALA A 96 -10.56 -4.15 5.57
N HIS A 97 -9.56 -4.94 5.16
CA HIS A 97 -8.66 -4.55 4.08
C HIS A 97 -9.32 -4.66 2.70
N LEU A 98 -10.28 -5.59 2.55
CA LEU A 98 -11.12 -5.70 1.36
C LEU A 98 -12.02 -4.47 1.23
N ALA A 99 -12.74 -4.14 2.29
CA ALA A 99 -13.73 -3.05 2.34
C ALA A 99 -13.13 -1.64 2.23
N HIS A 100 -11.84 -1.44 2.60
CA HIS A 100 -11.20 -0.14 2.71
C HIS A 100 -9.95 0.02 1.80
N PRO A 101 -10.11 0.02 0.46
CA PRO A 101 -8.99 0.16 -0.46
C PRO A 101 -8.20 1.46 -0.24
N GLU A 102 -8.86 2.55 0.18
CA GLU A 102 -8.27 3.86 0.41
C GLU A 102 -7.21 3.87 1.52
N ARG A 103 -7.19 2.87 2.39
CA ARG A 103 -6.21 2.68 3.47
C ARG A 103 -5.27 1.50 3.21
N GLY A 104 -5.58 0.71 2.19
CA GLY A 104 -4.97 -0.57 1.91
C GLY A 104 -3.61 -0.51 1.22
N CYS A 105 -3.15 -1.68 0.81
CA CYS A 105 -1.87 -1.88 0.13
C CYS A 105 -1.84 -1.18 -1.23
N VAL A 106 -0.88 -0.29 -1.42
CA VAL A 106 -0.68 0.44 -2.67
C VAL A 106 -0.38 -0.47 -3.86
N VAL A 107 0.24 -1.63 -3.63
CA VAL A 107 0.55 -2.59 -4.70
C VAL A 107 -0.72 -3.29 -5.18
N ALA A 108 -1.61 -3.70 -4.26
CA ALA A 108 -2.88 -4.30 -4.61
C ALA A 108 -3.84 -3.31 -5.30
N SER A 109 -3.85 -2.04 -4.85
CA SER A 109 -4.76 -1.03 -5.40
C SER A 109 -4.26 -0.42 -6.72
N LEU A 110 -2.96 -0.16 -6.85
CA LEU A 110 -2.40 0.65 -7.94
C LEU A 110 -1.30 -0.04 -8.75
N GLY A 111 -0.94 -1.29 -8.41
CA GLY A 111 0.17 -2.00 -9.02
C GLY A 111 0.10 -2.03 -10.55
N PRO A 112 -0.95 -2.57 -11.17
CA PRO A 112 -1.08 -2.69 -12.63
C PRO A 112 -1.05 -1.35 -13.36
N GLU A 113 -1.70 -0.32 -12.80
CA GLU A 113 -1.75 1.01 -13.38
C GLU A 113 -0.38 1.70 -13.32
N THR A 114 0.24 1.71 -12.14
CA THR A 114 1.51 2.39 -11.91
C THR A 114 2.71 1.66 -12.53
N ALA A 115 2.61 0.35 -12.75
CA ALA A 115 3.61 -0.42 -13.50
C ALA A 115 3.69 -0.01 -14.98
N ARG A 116 2.62 0.54 -15.55
CA ARG A 116 2.57 1.11 -16.89
C ARG A 116 2.84 2.62 -16.93
N GLY A 117 2.94 3.24 -15.77
CA GLY A 117 3.13 4.68 -15.60
C GLY A 117 4.54 5.18 -15.95
N PRO A 118 4.80 6.49 -15.78
CA PRO A 118 6.09 7.12 -15.97
C PRO A 118 7.20 6.53 -15.10
N ARG A 119 8.46 6.73 -15.49
CA ARG A 119 9.65 6.14 -14.84
C ARG A 119 9.72 6.46 -13.34
N GLY A 120 9.36 7.67 -12.93
CA GLY A 120 9.36 8.11 -11.52
C GLY A 120 8.34 7.32 -10.68
N VAL A 121 7.14 7.12 -11.24
CA VAL A 121 6.05 6.36 -10.62
C VAL A 121 6.43 4.88 -10.50
N LYS A 122 6.94 4.25 -11.57
CA LYS A 122 7.45 2.86 -11.55
C LYS A 122 8.52 2.66 -10.48
N ARG A 123 9.43 3.61 -10.32
CA ARG A 123 10.48 3.56 -9.29
C ARG A 123 9.87 3.53 -7.89
N SER A 124 8.88 4.37 -7.62
CA SER A 124 8.18 4.42 -6.32
C SER A 124 7.43 3.12 -6.03
N LEU A 125 6.75 2.52 -7.03
CA LEU A 125 6.13 1.21 -6.90
C LEU A 125 7.17 0.13 -6.55
N GLY A 126 8.26 0.05 -7.31
CA GLY A 126 9.34 -0.91 -7.06
C GLY A 126 9.97 -0.77 -5.67
N GLN A 127 10.10 0.46 -5.16
CA GLN A 127 10.56 0.69 -3.78
C GLN A 127 9.57 0.14 -2.76
N SER A 128 8.26 0.33 -2.96
CA SER A 128 7.20 -0.20 -2.10
C SER A 128 7.20 -1.73 -2.06
N ILE A 129 7.36 -2.38 -3.22
CA ILE A 129 7.46 -3.83 -3.33
C ILE A 129 8.69 -4.35 -2.57
N ARG A 130 9.87 -3.80 -2.85
CA ARG A 130 11.11 -4.22 -2.16
C ARG A 130 11.01 -4.07 -0.65
N ALA A 131 10.50 -2.93 -0.18
CA ALA A 131 10.33 -2.67 1.25
C ALA A 131 9.41 -3.70 1.92
N ARG A 132 8.37 -4.17 1.23
CA ARG A 132 7.47 -5.21 1.75
C ARG A 132 8.15 -6.57 1.77
N LEU A 133 8.82 -6.96 0.69
CA LEU A 133 9.58 -8.21 0.62
C LEU A 133 10.65 -8.30 1.71
N ASP A 134 11.40 -7.21 1.93
CA ASP A 134 12.43 -7.16 2.98
C ASP A 134 11.86 -7.38 4.38
N ARG A 135 10.65 -6.88 4.67
CA ARG A 135 9.97 -7.10 5.94
C ARG A 135 9.48 -8.54 6.10
N LEU A 136 8.87 -9.09 5.07
CA LEU A 136 8.44 -10.49 5.09
C LEU A 136 9.63 -11.45 5.28
N ARG A 137 10.74 -11.21 4.58
CA ARG A 137 11.98 -12.01 4.77
C ARG A 137 12.47 -12.05 6.22
N LYS A 138 12.34 -10.92 6.93
CA LYS A 138 12.76 -10.82 8.34
C LYS A 138 11.85 -11.61 9.28
N LEU A 139 10.60 -11.85 8.88
CA LEU A 139 9.65 -12.65 9.65
C LEU A 139 9.73 -14.15 9.33
N MET A 140 10.41 -14.55 8.25
CA MET A 140 10.60 -15.96 7.92
C MET A 140 11.51 -16.66 8.95
N PRO A 141 11.30 -17.97 9.22
CA PRO A 141 12.10 -18.74 10.15
C PRO A 141 13.60 -18.60 9.90
N ALA A 142 14.37 -18.39 10.98
CA ALA A 142 15.83 -18.23 10.89
C ALA A 142 16.55 -19.53 10.45
N SER A 143 15.91 -20.70 10.63
CA SER A 143 16.37 -22.00 10.18
C SER A 143 16.43 -22.16 8.66
N LEU A 144 15.66 -21.37 7.92
CA LEU A 144 15.63 -21.42 6.46
C LEU A 144 16.88 -20.78 5.86
N SER A 145 17.37 -21.35 4.75
CA SER A 145 18.40 -20.72 3.94
C SER A 145 17.93 -19.34 3.43
N LYS A 146 18.88 -18.47 3.10
CA LYS A 146 18.54 -17.15 2.51
C LYS A 146 17.62 -17.29 1.28
N ARG A 147 17.93 -18.25 0.40
CA ARG A 147 17.15 -18.52 -0.81
C ARG A 147 15.72 -18.94 -0.48
N ALA A 148 15.54 -19.87 0.44
CA ALA A 148 14.22 -20.33 0.87
C ALA A 148 13.38 -19.18 1.48
N ARG A 149 14.00 -18.30 2.30
CA ARG A 149 13.34 -17.11 2.82
C ARG A 149 12.93 -16.14 1.73
N ASP A 150 13.77 -15.94 0.72
CA ASP A 150 13.45 -15.09 -0.43
C ASP A 150 12.27 -15.65 -1.23
N GLU A 151 12.26 -16.96 -1.50
CA GLU A 151 11.18 -17.66 -2.22
C GLU A 151 9.86 -17.63 -1.44
N LYS A 152 9.88 -17.99 -0.15
CA LYS A 152 8.68 -17.97 0.72
C LYS A 152 8.13 -16.55 0.87
N ALA A 153 8.97 -15.54 1.07
CA ALA A 153 8.53 -14.15 1.17
C ALA A 153 7.92 -13.62 -0.14
N ALA A 154 8.48 -13.99 -1.29
CA ALA A 154 7.93 -13.62 -2.59
C ALA A 154 6.58 -14.30 -2.85
N GLY A 155 6.47 -15.61 -2.57
CA GLY A 155 5.23 -16.38 -2.70
C GLY A 155 4.13 -15.85 -1.78
N ALA A 156 4.46 -15.60 -0.51
CA ALA A 156 3.51 -15.03 0.45
C ALA A 156 2.99 -13.67 -0.01
N PHE A 157 3.88 -12.77 -0.42
CA PHE A 157 3.46 -11.45 -0.87
C PHE A 157 2.63 -11.51 -2.16
N ALA A 158 2.98 -12.39 -3.10
CA ALA A 158 2.20 -12.59 -4.32
C ALA A 158 0.79 -13.13 -4.01
N CYS A 159 0.65 -14.11 -3.12
CA CYS A 159 -0.62 -14.64 -2.65
C CYS A 159 -1.46 -13.57 -1.95
N MET A 160 -0.88 -12.82 -1.01
CA MET A 160 -1.56 -11.73 -0.30
C MET A 160 -2.10 -10.66 -1.27
N VAL A 161 -1.27 -10.19 -2.20
CA VAL A 161 -1.66 -9.16 -3.19
C VAL A 161 -2.68 -9.72 -4.18
N GLY A 162 -2.44 -10.91 -4.72
CA GLY A 162 -3.34 -11.58 -5.67
C GLY A 162 -4.69 -11.89 -5.04
N GLY A 163 -4.70 -12.47 -3.83
CA GLY A 163 -5.90 -12.77 -3.07
C GLY A 163 -6.78 -11.53 -2.87
N LEU A 164 -6.19 -10.42 -2.44
CA LEU A 164 -6.93 -9.17 -2.24
C LEU A 164 -7.48 -8.58 -3.55
N ILE A 165 -6.75 -8.68 -4.65
CA ILE A 165 -7.22 -8.20 -5.97
C ILE A 165 -8.39 -9.06 -6.46
N LEU A 166 -8.27 -10.39 -6.37
CA LEU A 166 -9.30 -11.33 -6.78
C LEU A 166 -10.55 -11.18 -5.90
N ALA A 167 -10.38 -11.07 -4.59
CA ALA A 167 -11.49 -10.87 -3.65
C ALA A 167 -12.30 -9.60 -3.97
N ARG A 168 -11.62 -8.49 -4.33
CA ARG A 168 -12.32 -7.27 -4.77
C ARG A 168 -13.10 -7.46 -6.08
N GLY A 169 -12.67 -8.35 -6.94
CA GLY A 169 -13.38 -8.68 -8.18
C GLY A 169 -14.61 -9.56 -7.98
N LEU A 170 -14.64 -10.38 -6.93
CA LEU A 170 -15.73 -11.29 -6.60
C LEU A 170 -16.88 -10.65 -5.80
N GLY A 171 -16.61 -9.51 -5.16
CA GLY A 171 -17.54 -8.87 -4.23
C GLY A 171 -17.38 -9.36 -2.79
N GLU A 172 -18.29 -8.93 -1.90
CA GLU A 172 -18.08 -9.04 -0.45
C GLU A 172 -18.03 -10.50 0.03
N GLU A 173 -19.11 -11.26 -0.16
CA GLU A 173 -19.25 -12.60 0.42
C GLU A 173 -18.26 -13.63 -0.19
N GLU A 174 -18.14 -13.70 -1.51
CA GLU A 174 -17.21 -14.60 -2.18
C GLU A 174 -15.76 -14.14 -1.99
N GLY A 175 -15.54 -12.83 -1.93
CA GLY A 175 -14.24 -12.24 -1.67
C GLY A 175 -13.71 -12.57 -0.28
N GLU A 176 -14.55 -12.51 0.75
CA GLU A 176 -14.17 -12.91 2.11
C GLU A 176 -13.77 -14.38 2.19
N ARG A 177 -14.55 -15.28 1.57
CA ARG A 177 -14.20 -16.72 1.49
C ARG A 177 -12.84 -16.93 0.82
N LEU A 178 -12.60 -16.24 -0.30
CA LEU A 178 -11.29 -16.32 -0.97
C LEU A 178 -10.14 -15.85 -0.08
N LEU A 179 -10.34 -14.79 0.72
CA LEU A 179 -9.32 -14.34 1.67
C LEU A 179 -9.06 -15.38 2.76
N GLU A 180 -10.09 -16.08 3.23
CA GLU A 180 -9.94 -17.20 4.19
C GLU A 180 -9.13 -18.35 3.60
N ASP A 181 -9.43 -18.76 2.36
CA ASP A 181 -8.69 -19.81 1.65
C ASP A 181 -7.21 -19.40 1.45
N CYS A 182 -6.95 -18.15 1.08
CA CYS A 182 -5.59 -17.62 0.93
C CYS A 182 -4.84 -17.62 2.28
N ARG A 183 -5.50 -17.29 3.40
CA ARG A 183 -4.90 -17.37 4.75
C ARG A 183 -4.53 -18.79 5.11
N ALA A 184 -5.49 -19.71 4.97
CA ALA A 184 -5.27 -21.13 5.28
C ALA A 184 -4.11 -21.71 4.46
N PHE A 185 -4.08 -21.42 3.15
CA PHE A 185 -2.97 -21.82 2.28
C PHE A 185 -1.62 -21.26 2.75
N LEU A 186 -1.55 -19.97 3.11
CA LEU A 186 -0.31 -19.34 3.53
C LEU A 186 0.19 -19.90 4.87
N HIS A 187 -0.69 -20.12 5.85
CA HIS A 187 -0.31 -20.74 7.12
C HIS A 187 0.31 -22.12 6.88
N GLN A 188 -0.33 -22.97 6.09
CA GLN A 188 0.20 -24.29 5.77
C GLN A 188 1.51 -24.24 4.97
N ALA A 189 1.64 -23.34 3.99
CA ALA A 189 2.81 -23.27 3.11
C ALA A 189 4.06 -22.64 3.79
N LEU A 190 3.87 -21.94 4.91
CA LEU A 190 4.95 -21.20 5.59
C LEU A 190 5.42 -21.88 6.89
N GLU A 191 4.70 -22.90 7.36
CA GLU A 191 5.22 -23.83 8.39
C GLU A 191 6.50 -24.54 7.89
#